data_81b0837eb31330f82e6a9b67cb5fa2ec
#
_entry.id   81b0837eb31330f82e6a9b67cb5fa2ec
#
_cell.length_a   1.000
_cell.length_b   1.000
_cell.length_c   1.000
_cell.angle_alpha   90.00
_cell.angle_beta   90.00
_cell.angle_gamma   90.00
#
_symmetry.space_group_name_H-M   'P 1'
#
loop_
_entity.id
_entity.type
_entity.pdbx_description
1 polymer ?
#
loop_
_entity_poly.entity_id
_entity_poly.type
_entity_poly.pdbx_seq_one_letter_code
_entity_poly.pdbx_strand_id
1 'polypeptide(L)'
;MSTEEVKKRNSAIFINGGAGRVIASIPALEKFQEENPDDDFVIVCEGGTDFFKGHQSLYARVYDHWHKGLFQDKLKERNLITPEPYRVWEYYNQMCSIAQAYDIAINNKGLRKLQKPRIRLNKEEMIFGKKLV
;
A
#
# COMPACT_ATOMS: atom_id res chain seq x y z
N MET A 1 -26.68 -21.01 7.24
CA MET A 1 -26.31 -19.60 7.04
C MET A 1 -25.90 -19.38 5.59
N SER A 2 -26.55 -18.48 4.91
CA SER A 2 -26.20 -18.26 3.51
C SER A 2 -24.89 -17.48 3.41
N THR A 3 -24.09 -17.79 2.39
CA THR A 3 -22.81 -17.09 2.15
C THR A 3 -23.02 -15.61 1.86
N GLU A 4 -24.22 -15.22 1.48
CA GLU A 4 -24.57 -13.83 1.19
C GLU A 4 -24.59 -12.95 2.44
N GLU A 5 -24.72 -13.55 3.61
CA GLU A 5 -24.75 -12.84 4.89
C GLU A 5 -23.33 -12.53 5.40
N VAL A 6 -22.30 -13.09 4.77
CA VAL A 6 -20.92 -12.79 5.15
C VAL A 6 -20.55 -11.42 4.59
N LYS A 7 -20.68 -10.41 5.43
CA LYS A 7 -20.34 -9.04 5.06
C LYS A 7 -18.84 -8.94 4.80
N LYS A 8 -18.46 -8.53 3.59
CA LYS A 8 -17.08 -8.31 3.23
C LYS A 8 -16.53 -7.14 4.06
N ARG A 9 -15.51 -7.41 4.87
CA ARG A 9 -14.88 -6.39 5.70
C ARG A 9 -13.98 -5.50 4.86
N ASN A 10 -13.93 -4.22 5.19
CA ASN A 10 -12.93 -3.32 4.64
C ASN A 10 -11.55 -3.74 5.16
N SER A 11 -10.52 -3.42 4.40
CA SER A 11 -9.16 -3.88 4.69
C SER A 11 -8.32 -2.82 5.37
N ALA A 12 -7.29 -3.25 6.11
CA ALA A 12 -6.22 -2.40 6.62
C ALA A 12 -4.91 -3.03 6.21
N ILE A 13 -4.12 -2.31 5.42
CA ILE A 13 -2.87 -2.81 4.85
C ILE A 13 -1.70 -2.17 5.59
N PHE A 14 -0.84 -2.99 6.20
CA PHE A 14 0.30 -2.53 6.98
C PHE A 14 1.57 -2.63 6.15
N ILE A 15 2.26 -1.51 5.96
CA ILE A 15 3.56 -1.49 5.28
C ILE A 15 4.64 -1.23 6.32
N ASN A 16 5.39 -2.27 6.66
CA ASN A 16 6.47 -2.20 7.62
C ASN A 16 7.75 -1.66 6.98
N GLY A 17 8.59 -1.05 7.81
CA GLY A 17 9.94 -0.66 7.41
C GLY A 17 10.04 0.74 6.88
N GLY A 18 11.16 1.04 6.25
CA GLY A 18 11.50 2.38 5.84
C GLY A 18 11.00 2.78 4.45
N ALA A 19 11.54 3.89 3.96
CA ALA A 19 11.15 4.51 2.71
C ALA A 19 11.17 3.57 1.50
N GLY A 20 12.19 2.71 1.41
CA GLY A 20 12.33 1.78 0.28
C GLY A 20 11.16 0.81 0.18
N ARG A 21 10.68 0.30 1.31
CA ARG A 21 9.51 -0.59 1.34
C ARG A 21 8.24 0.15 0.96
N VAL A 22 8.07 1.36 1.48
CA VAL A 22 6.89 2.18 1.17
C VAL A 22 6.81 2.46 -0.33
N ILE A 23 7.89 2.93 -0.92
CA ILE A 23 7.95 3.24 -2.35
C ILE A 23 7.68 1.97 -3.18
N ALA A 24 8.28 0.85 -2.82
CA ALA A 24 8.11 -0.41 -3.54
C ALA A 24 6.67 -0.94 -3.45
N SER A 25 5.93 -0.60 -2.39
CA SER A 25 4.55 -1.06 -2.21
C SER A 25 3.53 -0.28 -3.03
N ILE A 26 3.87 0.92 -3.50
CA ILE A 26 2.90 1.81 -4.16
C ILE A 26 2.22 1.17 -5.37
N PRO A 27 2.93 0.52 -6.32
CA PRO A 27 2.26 -0.10 -7.46
C PRO A 27 1.25 -1.18 -7.05
N ALA A 28 1.57 -1.96 -6.01
CA ALA A 28 0.66 -2.99 -5.51
C ALA A 28 -0.58 -2.38 -4.85
N LEU A 29 -0.40 -1.28 -4.12
CA LEU A 29 -1.52 -0.56 -3.49
C LEU A 29 -2.43 0.09 -4.53
N GLU A 30 -1.85 0.64 -5.59
CA GLU A 30 -2.64 1.18 -6.71
C GLU A 30 -3.47 0.07 -7.37
N LYS A 31 -2.90 -1.11 -7.55
CA LYS A 31 -3.61 -2.28 -8.08
C LYS A 31 -4.70 -2.76 -7.13
N PHE A 32 -4.44 -2.76 -5.83
CA PHE A 32 -5.45 -3.11 -4.84
C PHE A 32 -6.66 -2.18 -4.93
N GLN A 33 -6.42 -0.88 -5.03
CA GLN A 33 -7.48 0.12 -5.15
C GLN A 33 -8.29 -0.08 -6.43
N GLU A 34 -7.61 -0.34 -7.53
CA GLU A 34 -8.24 -0.56 -8.83
C GLU A 34 -9.10 -1.84 -8.84
N GLU A 35 -8.61 -2.90 -8.22
CA GLU A 35 -9.26 -4.22 -8.25
C GLU A 35 -10.30 -4.42 -7.15
N ASN A 36 -10.30 -3.55 -6.15
CA ASN A 36 -11.24 -3.63 -5.02
C ASN A 36 -11.94 -2.26 -4.81
N PRO A 37 -12.72 -1.79 -5.79
CA PRO A 37 -13.29 -0.44 -5.71
C PRO A 37 -14.28 -0.25 -4.56
N ASP A 38 -14.88 -1.33 -4.06
CA ASP A 38 -15.83 -1.28 -2.96
C ASP A 38 -15.17 -1.42 -1.58
N ASP A 39 -13.88 -1.66 -1.53
CA ASP A 39 -13.14 -1.79 -0.27
C ASP A 39 -12.66 -0.40 0.16
N ASP A 40 -13.19 0.10 1.26
CA ASP A 40 -12.76 1.36 1.85
C ASP A 40 -11.55 1.11 2.77
N PHE A 41 -10.46 0.73 2.16
CA PHE A 41 -9.24 0.33 2.87
C PHE A 41 -8.46 1.51 3.43
N VAL A 42 -7.66 1.23 4.46
CA VAL A 42 -6.69 2.17 5.00
C VAL A 42 -5.29 1.56 4.88
N ILE A 43 -4.29 2.41 4.85
CA ILE A 43 -2.88 2.02 4.77
C ILE A 43 -2.20 2.54 6.02
N VAL A 44 -1.48 1.66 6.73
CA VAL A 44 -0.74 2.03 7.94
C VAL A 44 0.74 1.83 7.68
N CYS A 45 1.53 2.87 7.90
CA CYS A 45 2.97 2.85 7.68
C CYS A 45 3.72 3.18 8.95
N GLU A 46 4.88 2.56 9.14
CA GLU A 46 5.79 2.91 10.25
C GLU A 46 6.51 4.23 9.97
N GLY A 47 6.64 4.59 8.71
CA GLY A 47 7.24 5.84 8.27
C GLY A 47 7.02 6.04 6.79
N GLY A 48 7.50 7.15 6.25
CA GLY A 48 7.45 7.37 4.80
C GLY A 48 6.07 7.71 4.26
N THR A 49 5.14 8.15 5.10
CA THR A 49 3.80 8.54 4.63
C THR A 49 3.85 9.64 3.59
N ASP A 50 4.87 10.49 3.63
CA ASP A 50 5.05 11.58 2.68
C ASP A 50 5.27 11.12 1.24
N PHE A 51 5.73 9.89 1.05
CA PHE A 51 5.93 9.35 -0.30
C PHE A 51 4.62 9.13 -1.06
N PHE A 52 3.49 9.14 -0.35
CA PHE A 52 2.18 9.02 -0.98
C PHE A 52 1.59 10.35 -1.44
N LYS A 53 2.20 11.50 -1.11
CA LYS A 53 1.61 12.82 -1.39
C LYS A 53 1.21 13.03 -2.85
N GLY A 54 2.04 12.57 -3.79
CA GLY A 54 1.73 12.69 -5.21
C GLY A 54 0.67 11.71 -5.71
N HIS A 55 0.30 10.72 -4.87
CA HIS A 55 -0.74 9.74 -5.16
C HIS A 55 -1.96 10.07 -4.30
N GLN A 56 -2.68 11.11 -4.67
CA GLN A 56 -3.70 11.72 -3.81
C GLN A 56 -4.76 10.74 -3.30
N SER A 57 -5.21 9.83 -4.16
CA SER A 57 -6.24 8.86 -3.78
C SER A 57 -5.74 7.85 -2.73
N LEU A 58 -4.46 7.52 -2.75
CA LEU A 58 -3.86 6.67 -1.73
C LEU A 58 -3.51 7.48 -0.48
N TYR A 59 -2.99 8.69 -0.65
CA TYR A 59 -2.56 9.52 0.47
C TYR A 59 -3.69 9.79 1.47
N ALA A 60 -4.90 9.99 0.98
CA ALA A 60 -6.07 10.19 1.83
C ALA A 60 -6.38 8.97 2.74
N ARG A 61 -5.81 7.80 2.43
CA ARG A 61 -6.03 6.55 3.17
C ARG A 61 -4.87 6.17 4.08
N VAL A 62 -3.79 6.96 4.09
CA VAL A 62 -2.54 6.62 4.79
C VAL A 62 -2.52 7.20 6.20
N TYR A 63 -2.12 6.37 7.16
CA TYR A 63 -1.97 6.77 8.57
C TYR A 63 -0.63 6.28 9.09
N ASP A 64 0.00 7.08 9.96
CA ASP A 64 1.15 6.64 10.73
C ASP A 64 0.71 5.63 11.78
N HIS A 65 1.57 4.68 12.12
CA HIS A 65 1.24 3.65 13.10
C HIS A 65 1.03 4.21 14.53
N TRP A 66 1.51 5.41 14.81
CA TRP A 66 1.24 6.10 16.07
C TRP A 66 0.08 7.09 16.02
N HIS A 67 -0.70 7.08 14.96
CA HIS A 67 -1.89 7.92 14.88
C HIS A 67 -2.79 7.66 16.08
N LYS A 68 -3.13 8.72 16.82
CA LYS A 68 -3.95 8.59 18.03
C LYS A 68 -5.32 8.02 17.68
N GLY A 69 -5.71 6.97 18.40
CA GLY A 69 -6.99 6.31 18.17
C GLY A 69 -7.00 5.39 16.95
N LEU A 70 -5.84 5.11 16.35
CA LEU A 70 -5.76 4.32 15.12
C LEU A 70 -6.55 3.01 15.20
N PHE A 71 -6.32 2.21 16.25
CA PHE A 71 -6.99 0.92 16.38
C PHE A 71 -8.51 1.08 16.50
N GLN A 72 -8.97 1.93 17.41
CA GLN A 72 -10.40 2.09 17.68
C GLN A 72 -11.14 2.74 16.53
N ASP A 73 -10.54 3.75 15.88
CA ASP A 73 -11.20 4.57 14.89
C ASP A 73 -11.01 4.05 13.47
N LYS A 74 -9.88 3.39 13.18
CA LYS A 74 -9.50 3.05 11.82
C LYS A 74 -9.29 1.57 11.56
N LEU A 75 -8.90 0.77 12.55
CA LEU A 75 -8.55 -0.63 12.35
C LEU A 75 -9.58 -1.62 12.82
N LYS A 76 -10.44 -1.19 13.76
CA LYS A 76 -11.44 -2.08 14.36
C LYS A 76 -12.35 -2.68 13.29
N GLU A 77 -12.55 -3.99 13.36
CA GLU A 77 -13.42 -4.75 12.45
C GLU A 77 -12.95 -4.78 10.99
N ARG A 78 -11.70 -4.38 10.73
CA ARG A 78 -11.13 -4.48 9.40
C ARG A 78 -10.37 -5.79 9.20
N ASN A 79 -10.28 -6.22 7.96
CA ASN A 79 -9.44 -7.34 7.57
C ASN A 79 -7.99 -6.87 7.49
N LEU A 80 -7.12 -7.43 8.32
CA LEU A 80 -5.71 -7.02 8.39
C LEU A 80 -4.90 -7.73 7.32
N ILE A 81 -4.18 -6.95 6.51
CA ILE A 81 -3.25 -7.46 5.50
C ILE A 81 -1.85 -6.98 5.89
N THR A 82 -0.97 -7.93 6.19
CA THR A 82 0.40 -7.65 6.65
C THR A 82 1.39 -8.27 5.67
N PRO A 83 1.62 -7.65 4.52
CA PRO A 83 2.49 -8.25 3.49
C PRO A 83 3.93 -8.33 3.97
N GLU A 84 4.57 -9.44 3.67
CA GLU A 84 6.00 -9.63 3.90
C GLU A 84 6.66 -10.06 2.59
N PRO A 85 7.12 -9.08 1.78
CA PRO A 85 7.60 -9.36 0.43
C PRO A 85 8.82 -10.27 0.40
N TYR A 86 9.68 -10.22 1.44
CA TYR A 86 10.88 -11.05 1.49
C TYR A 86 10.57 -12.54 1.65
N ARG A 87 9.36 -12.88 2.09
CA ARG A 87 8.91 -14.27 2.24
C ARG A 87 8.14 -14.78 1.02
N VAL A 88 7.88 -13.92 0.05
CA VAL A 88 7.24 -14.33 -1.19
C VAL A 88 8.18 -15.27 -1.94
N TRP A 89 7.69 -16.45 -2.33
CA TRP A 89 8.50 -17.50 -2.95
C TRP A 89 9.22 -16.99 -4.20
N GLU A 90 8.53 -16.27 -5.07
CA GLU A 90 9.07 -15.74 -6.32
C GLU A 90 10.20 -14.74 -6.05
N TYR A 91 10.06 -13.91 -5.02
CA TYR A 91 11.10 -12.97 -4.64
C TYR A 91 12.31 -13.69 -4.04
N TYR A 92 12.06 -14.63 -3.14
CA TYR A 92 13.12 -15.41 -2.49
C TYR A 92 13.98 -16.15 -3.54
N ASN A 93 13.34 -16.62 -4.61
CA ASN A 93 14.01 -17.32 -5.70
C ASN A 93 14.47 -16.38 -6.84
N GLN A 94 14.50 -15.08 -6.60
CA GLN A 94 15.02 -14.06 -7.52
C GLN A 94 14.26 -13.99 -8.85
N MET A 95 12.98 -14.32 -8.83
CA MET A 95 12.13 -14.34 -10.02
C MET A 95 11.38 -13.03 -10.25
N CYS A 96 11.35 -12.14 -9.26
CA CYS A 96 10.59 -10.90 -9.38
C CYS A 96 11.23 -9.77 -8.57
N SER A 97 10.78 -8.54 -8.84
CA SER A 97 11.16 -7.36 -8.07
C SER A 97 10.45 -7.34 -6.73
N ILE A 98 10.91 -6.48 -5.81
CA ILE A 98 10.24 -6.29 -4.53
C ILE A 98 8.83 -5.70 -4.72
N ALA A 99 8.63 -4.85 -5.72
CA ALA A 99 7.30 -4.32 -6.04
C ALA A 99 6.33 -5.43 -6.44
N GLN A 100 6.79 -6.37 -7.27
CA GLN A 100 6.00 -7.54 -7.63
C GLN A 100 5.73 -8.45 -6.44
N ALA A 101 6.69 -8.56 -5.53
CA ALA A 101 6.51 -9.32 -4.29
C ALA A 101 5.41 -8.72 -3.42
N TYR A 102 5.35 -7.40 -3.30
CA TYR A 102 4.25 -6.74 -2.61
C TYR A 102 2.91 -7.01 -3.29
N ASP A 103 2.88 -6.97 -4.62
CA ASP A 103 1.65 -7.27 -5.36
C ASP A 103 1.17 -8.70 -5.09
N ILE A 104 2.08 -9.67 -5.11
CA ILE A 104 1.72 -11.06 -4.80
C ILE A 104 1.20 -11.18 -3.36
N ALA A 105 1.87 -10.54 -2.41
CA ALA A 105 1.49 -10.62 -0.99
C ALA A 105 0.16 -9.92 -0.69
N ILE A 106 -0.11 -8.80 -1.35
CA ILE A 106 -1.32 -8.00 -1.09
C ILE A 106 -2.50 -8.48 -1.93
N ASN A 107 -2.29 -8.64 -3.23
CA ASN A 107 -3.39 -8.89 -4.19
C ASN A 107 -3.60 -10.37 -4.52
N ASN A 108 -2.59 -11.19 -4.29
CA ASN A 108 -2.65 -12.64 -4.47
C ASN A 108 -3.09 -13.06 -5.88
N LYS A 109 -2.60 -12.37 -6.89
CA LYS A 109 -2.88 -12.65 -8.31
C LYS A 109 -1.72 -13.32 -9.04
N GLY A 110 -0.70 -13.76 -8.29
CA GLY A 110 0.50 -14.35 -8.88
C GLY A 110 1.43 -13.31 -9.50
N LEU A 111 2.45 -13.78 -10.17
CA LEU A 111 3.45 -12.91 -10.79
C LEU A 111 2.86 -12.22 -12.02
N ARG A 112 2.90 -10.89 -12.03
CA ARG A 112 2.39 -10.09 -13.13
C ARG A 112 3.20 -8.81 -13.29
N LYS A 113 3.06 -8.19 -14.46
CA LYS A 113 3.75 -6.95 -14.77
C LYS A 113 3.14 -5.77 -14.03
N LEU A 114 4.00 -4.91 -13.47
CA LEU A 114 3.56 -3.69 -12.78
C LEU A 114 4.32 -2.50 -13.33
N GLN A 115 3.77 -1.31 -13.08
CA GLN A 115 4.52 -0.08 -13.32
C GLN A 115 5.69 -0.02 -12.34
N LYS A 116 6.79 0.63 -12.73
CA LYS A 116 7.93 0.80 -11.84
C LYS A 116 7.52 1.65 -10.63
N PRO A 117 7.97 1.28 -9.42
CA PRO A 117 7.77 2.12 -8.25
C PRO A 117 8.40 3.49 -8.48
N ARG A 118 7.66 4.53 -8.16
CA ARG A 118 8.16 5.89 -8.30
C ARG A 118 7.46 6.82 -7.33
N ILE A 119 8.14 7.88 -6.96
CA ILE A 119 7.55 8.97 -6.21
C ILE A 119 6.94 9.95 -7.21
N ARG A 120 5.65 10.25 -7.05
CA ARG A 120 5.00 11.31 -7.81
C ARG A 120 5.05 12.58 -6.98
N LEU A 121 5.67 13.61 -7.53
CA LEU A 121 5.78 14.90 -6.85
C LEU A 121 4.47 15.68 -7.00
N ASN A 122 4.09 16.37 -5.93
CA ASN A 122 3.01 17.34 -6.04
C ASN A 122 3.54 18.62 -6.70
N LYS A 123 2.62 19.56 -7.02
CA LYS A 123 2.98 20.76 -7.74
C LYS A 123 4.04 21.61 -7.03
N GLU A 124 3.95 21.73 -5.71
CA GLU A 124 4.90 22.49 -4.91
C GLU A 124 6.28 21.86 -4.90
N GLU A 125 6.35 20.54 -4.76
CA GLU A 125 7.60 19.79 -4.80
C GLU A 125 8.30 19.91 -6.15
N MET A 126 7.54 19.90 -7.23
CA MET A 126 8.08 20.08 -8.58
C MET A 126 8.68 21.48 -8.77
N ILE A 127 8.02 22.50 -8.27
CA ILE A 127 8.51 23.88 -8.33
C ILE A 127 9.79 24.03 -7.52
N PHE A 128 9.82 23.47 -6.32
CA PHE A 128 11.01 23.50 -5.46
C PHE A 128 12.20 22.80 -6.13
N GLY A 129 11.97 21.63 -6.72
CA GLY A 129 13.02 20.90 -7.44
C GLY A 129 13.61 21.69 -8.59
N LYS A 130 12.77 22.40 -9.37
CA LYS A 130 13.24 23.26 -10.46
C LYS A 130 14.12 24.41 -10.00
N LYS A 131 13.88 24.94 -8.80
CA LYS A 131 14.67 26.04 -8.26
C LYS A 131 16.06 25.61 -7.78
N LEU A 132 16.23 24.33 -7.51
CA LEU A 132 17.52 23.80 -7.02
C LEU A 132 18.51 23.46 -8.14
N VAL A 133 18.06 23.41 -9.36
CA VAL A 133 18.88 23.04 -10.53
C VAL A 133 19.60 24.24 -11.13
#